data_c24b0d5c59817897500dcc95910bb044
#
_entry.id   c24b0d5c59817897500dcc95910bb044
#
_cell.length_a   1.000
_cell.length_b   1.000
_cell.length_c   1.000
_cell.angle_alpha   90.00
_cell.angle_beta   90.00
_cell.angle_gamma   90.00
#
_symmetry.space_group_name_H-M   'P 1'
#
loop_
_entity.id
_entity.type
_entity.pdbx_description
1 polymer ?
#
loop_
_entity_poly.entity_id
_entity_poly.type
_entity_poly.pdbx_seq_one_letter_code
_entity_poly.pdbx_strand_id
1 'polypeptide(L)'
;MLDLLEGAYDLHVHSAPDVVQRRFTDIELARRYTKAGMRGFAIKSHQLCTTGRAALIREMFPGFQAVGTVTLNNAMGGLNPMAVEMAGRMGAKICWFPTVDAWNEYDFLNRNKDIPAPYGAVSDNQTLKRERITILEEDGSLKESVYDIIDTIRKHNMVLATGHLSPEESLLLIRAGKEAGLKKMVVTHSDYPATFMNVDIQKECVACGAY
;
A
#
# COMPACT_ATOMS: atom_id res chain seq x y z
N MET A 1 13.57 27.32 -3.30
CA MET A 1 12.56 26.43 -2.68
C MET A 1 12.21 25.22 -3.55
N LEU A 2 12.46 25.26 -4.87
CA LEU A 2 12.24 24.12 -5.80
C LEU A 2 13.35 23.06 -5.73
N ASP A 3 14.56 23.43 -5.29
CA ASP A 3 15.72 22.52 -5.24
C ASP A 3 15.54 21.31 -4.31
N LEU A 4 14.66 21.42 -3.29
CA LEU A 4 14.37 20.31 -2.37
C LEU A 4 13.54 19.18 -3.02
N LEU A 5 12.86 19.47 -4.10
CA LEU A 5 12.04 18.48 -4.84
C LEU A 5 12.80 17.88 -6.03
N GLU A 6 13.96 18.42 -6.38
CA GLU A 6 14.74 17.93 -7.51
C GLU A 6 15.13 16.47 -7.32
N GLY A 7 14.72 15.63 -8.27
CA GLY A 7 14.97 14.19 -8.21
C GLY A 7 14.12 13.40 -7.20
N ALA A 8 13.23 14.05 -6.43
CA ALA A 8 12.40 13.42 -5.42
C ALA A 8 11.34 12.49 -6.01
N TYR A 9 10.89 11.54 -5.20
CA TYR A 9 9.71 10.70 -5.48
C TYR A 9 8.63 10.92 -4.44
N ASP A 10 7.37 11.00 -4.89
CA ASP A 10 6.21 10.80 -4.02
C ASP A 10 5.84 9.33 -4.04
N LEU A 11 6.09 8.61 -2.95
CA LEU A 11 5.88 7.17 -2.89
C LEU A 11 4.45 6.77 -2.49
N HIS A 12 3.55 7.74 -2.27
CA HIS A 12 2.20 7.46 -1.81
C HIS A 12 1.21 8.54 -2.24
N VAL A 13 0.74 8.47 -3.48
CA VAL A 13 -0.26 9.42 -3.98
C VAL A 13 -1.47 8.73 -4.57
N HIS A 14 -2.65 9.27 -4.25
CA HIS A 14 -3.92 8.83 -4.84
C HIS A 14 -4.35 9.81 -5.93
N SER A 15 -4.56 9.29 -7.14
CA SER A 15 -4.93 10.07 -8.33
C SER A 15 -6.04 9.40 -9.12
N ALA A 16 -6.72 10.16 -9.97
CA ALA A 16 -7.70 9.62 -10.91
C ALA A 16 -7.00 9.05 -12.17
N PRO A 17 -7.62 8.04 -12.83
CA PRO A 17 -8.93 7.45 -12.52
C PRO A 17 -8.92 6.58 -11.27
N ASP A 18 -9.92 6.73 -10.42
CA ASP A 18 -10.12 5.90 -9.22
C ASP A 18 -11.64 5.75 -8.97
N VAL A 19 -12.04 4.75 -8.17
CA VAL A 19 -13.45 4.59 -7.76
C VAL A 19 -13.93 5.68 -6.81
N VAL A 20 -13.00 6.40 -6.21
CA VAL A 20 -13.26 7.58 -5.36
C VAL A 20 -12.79 8.83 -6.11
N GLN A 21 -13.55 9.90 -5.99
CA GLN A 21 -13.17 11.19 -6.60
C GLN A 21 -11.82 11.65 -6.07
N ARG A 22 -10.88 11.92 -6.96
CA ARG A 22 -9.54 12.43 -6.66
C ARG A 22 -9.38 13.85 -7.20
N ARG A 23 -8.52 14.62 -6.56
CA ARG A 23 -8.28 16.02 -6.91
C ARG A 23 -7.60 16.17 -8.28
N PHE A 24 -6.70 15.26 -8.62
CA PHE A 24 -5.91 15.29 -9.84
C PHE A 24 -5.89 13.92 -10.52
N THR A 25 -5.80 13.94 -11.85
CA THR A 25 -5.51 12.77 -12.67
C THR A 25 -4.02 12.41 -12.61
N ASP A 26 -3.67 11.19 -13.01
CA ASP A 26 -2.27 10.76 -13.20
C ASP A 26 -1.50 11.72 -14.10
N ILE A 27 -2.15 12.14 -15.20
CA ILE A 27 -1.55 13.03 -16.20
C ILE A 27 -1.27 14.42 -15.62
N GLU A 28 -2.22 14.97 -14.87
CA GLU A 28 -2.05 16.27 -14.22
C GLU A 28 -0.95 16.25 -13.18
N LEU A 29 -0.87 15.16 -12.37
CA LEU A 29 0.20 14.99 -11.40
C LEU A 29 1.55 14.85 -12.08
N ALA A 30 1.66 14.01 -13.12
CA ALA A 30 2.91 13.85 -13.86
C ALA A 30 3.43 15.18 -14.41
N ARG A 31 2.54 16.02 -14.99
CA ARG A 31 2.91 17.38 -15.46
C ARG A 31 3.40 18.27 -14.32
N ARG A 32 2.68 18.26 -13.17
CA ARG A 32 3.03 19.10 -12.01
C ARG A 32 4.37 18.68 -11.41
N TYR A 33 4.58 17.38 -11.24
CA TYR A 33 5.78 16.82 -10.63
C TYR A 33 7.00 17.00 -11.54
N THR A 34 6.84 16.78 -12.85
CA THR A 34 7.90 17.10 -13.84
C THR A 34 8.29 18.59 -13.79
N LYS A 35 7.30 19.49 -13.72
CA LYS A 35 7.57 20.93 -13.61
C LYS A 35 8.27 21.30 -12.29
N ALA A 36 8.07 20.54 -11.23
CA ALA A 36 8.71 20.73 -9.92
C ALA A 36 10.10 20.06 -9.82
N GLY A 37 10.61 19.44 -10.90
CA GLY A 37 11.89 18.72 -10.90
C GLY A 37 11.83 17.34 -10.24
N MET A 38 10.66 16.87 -9.84
CA MET A 38 10.52 15.54 -9.25
C MET A 38 10.77 14.44 -10.28
N ARG A 39 11.36 13.33 -9.80
CA ARG A 39 11.69 12.18 -10.64
C ARG A 39 10.49 11.28 -10.91
N GLY A 40 9.54 11.17 -9.99
CA GLY A 40 8.40 10.28 -10.18
C GLY A 40 7.41 10.23 -9.01
N PHE A 41 6.43 9.33 -9.16
CA PHE A 41 5.49 9.01 -8.09
C PHE A 41 5.02 7.56 -8.15
N ALA A 42 4.57 7.04 -7.00
CA ALA A 42 3.88 5.77 -6.91
C ALA A 42 2.37 5.97 -6.88
N ILE A 43 1.66 5.42 -7.87
CA ILE A 43 0.21 5.53 -7.96
C ILE A 43 -0.41 4.49 -7.02
N LYS A 44 -1.04 4.94 -5.92
CA LYS A 44 -1.78 4.07 -5.02
C LYS A 44 -3.28 4.12 -5.31
N SER A 45 -3.91 2.95 -5.39
CA SER A 45 -5.37 2.79 -5.31
C SER A 45 -5.68 1.76 -4.23
N HIS A 46 -6.73 2.01 -3.45
CA HIS A 46 -7.21 1.02 -2.49
C HIS A 46 -7.93 -0.15 -3.16
N GLN A 47 -8.40 0.01 -4.38
CA GLN A 47 -9.32 -0.94 -5.02
C GLN A 47 -8.74 -1.66 -6.24
N LEU A 48 -7.76 -1.06 -6.91
CA LEU A 48 -7.28 -1.55 -8.20
C LEU A 48 -5.75 -1.58 -8.28
N CYS A 49 -5.22 -2.53 -9.03
CA CYS A 49 -3.82 -2.52 -9.44
C CYS A 49 -3.57 -1.35 -10.41
N THR A 50 -2.49 -0.60 -10.20
CA THR A 50 -2.20 0.63 -10.94
C THR A 50 -1.06 0.48 -11.96
N THR A 51 -0.58 -0.73 -12.21
CA THR A 51 0.57 -1.00 -13.10
C THR A 51 0.34 -0.54 -14.53
N GLY A 52 -0.87 -0.76 -15.07
CA GLY A 52 -1.23 -0.32 -16.42
C GLY A 52 -1.23 1.21 -16.52
N ARG A 53 -1.79 1.91 -15.52
CA ARG A 53 -1.78 3.38 -15.44
C ARG A 53 -0.35 3.92 -15.41
N ALA A 54 0.51 3.34 -14.57
CA ALA A 54 1.91 3.72 -14.45
C ALA A 54 2.69 3.50 -15.76
N ALA A 55 2.40 2.42 -16.49
CA ALA A 55 3.03 2.15 -17.79
C ALA A 55 2.69 3.25 -18.81
N LEU A 56 1.40 3.61 -18.92
CA LEU A 56 0.96 4.68 -19.81
C LEU A 56 1.58 6.04 -19.47
N ILE A 57 1.67 6.37 -18.19
CA ILE A 57 2.32 7.64 -17.76
C ILE A 57 3.80 7.66 -18.15
N ARG A 58 4.53 6.56 -17.99
CA ARG A 58 5.94 6.50 -18.41
C ARG A 58 6.11 6.67 -19.94
N GLU A 59 5.16 6.17 -20.73
CA GLU A 59 5.14 6.35 -22.18
C GLU A 59 4.85 7.82 -22.57
N MET A 60 3.87 8.44 -21.89
CA MET A 60 3.46 9.81 -22.17
C MET A 60 4.46 10.88 -21.68
N PHE A 61 5.25 10.56 -20.66
CA PHE A 61 6.23 11.45 -20.04
C PHE A 61 7.63 10.80 -20.00
N PRO A 62 8.36 10.79 -21.13
CA PRO A 62 9.69 10.21 -21.19
C PRO A 62 10.63 10.81 -20.12
N GLY A 63 11.31 9.93 -19.37
CA GLY A 63 12.19 10.34 -18.25
C GLY A 63 11.49 10.44 -16.89
N PHE A 64 10.15 10.54 -16.84
CA PHE A 64 9.40 10.53 -15.59
C PHE A 64 9.08 9.09 -15.14
N GLN A 65 9.25 8.80 -13.84
CA GLN A 65 9.11 7.45 -13.29
C GLN A 65 7.78 7.28 -12.55
N ALA A 66 6.73 6.88 -13.26
CA ALA A 66 5.51 6.41 -12.60
C ALA A 66 5.66 4.96 -12.15
N VAL A 67 5.34 4.69 -10.90
CA VAL A 67 5.45 3.39 -10.23
C VAL A 67 4.05 2.81 -10.03
N GLY A 68 3.81 1.61 -10.55
CA GLY A 68 2.59 0.85 -10.32
C GLY A 68 2.63 0.08 -9.00
N THR A 69 1.46 -0.05 -8.39
CA THR A 69 1.29 -0.73 -7.09
C THR A 69 0.09 -1.66 -7.11
N VAL A 70 0.03 -2.56 -6.14
CA VAL A 70 -1.14 -3.41 -5.84
C VAL A 70 -1.47 -3.28 -4.35
N THR A 71 -2.77 -3.32 -4.00
CA THR A 71 -3.25 -3.23 -2.61
C THR A 71 -4.17 -4.40 -2.32
N LEU A 72 -3.90 -5.15 -1.26
CA LEU A 72 -4.55 -6.42 -0.94
C LEU A 72 -5.88 -6.24 -0.19
N ASN A 73 -6.74 -5.38 -0.72
CA ASN A 73 -8.12 -5.25 -0.27
C ASN A 73 -9.06 -6.23 -1.01
N ASN A 74 -10.32 -6.32 -0.59
CA ASN A 74 -11.31 -7.24 -1.16
C ASN A 74 -11.45 -7.14 -2.69
N ALA A 75 -11.34 -5.93 -3.25
CA ALA A 75 -11.43 -5.72 -4.69
C ALA A 75 -10.31 -6.43 -5.48
N MET A 76 -9.18 -6.75 -4.83
CA MET A 76 -8.08 -7.54 -5.38
C MET A 76 -8.11 -9.01 -4.91
N GLY A 77 -9.18 -9.43 -4.21
CA GLY A 77 -9.32 -10.77 -3.65
C GLY A 77 -8.65 -10.96 -2.29
N GLY A 78 -8.42 -9.88 -1.55
CA GLY A 78 -7.82 -9.93 -0.21
C GLY A 78 -6.35 -10.37 -0.24
N LEU A 79 -5.97 -11.28 0.68
CA LEU A 79 -4.64 -11.89 0.73
C LEU A 79 -4.46 -12.90 -0.41
N ASN A 80 -4.36 -12.40 -1.62
CA ASN A 80 -4.32 -13.18 -2.86
C ASN A 80 -2.92 -13.16 -3.50
N PRO A 81 -2.11 -14.24 -3.36
CA PRO A 81 -0.78 -14.32 -3.95
C PRO A 81 -0.79 -14.21 -5.48
N MET A 82 -1.85 -14.70 -6.14
CA MET A 82 -1.98 -14.64 -7.59
C MET A 82 -2.13 -13.19 -8.08
N ALA A 83 -2.86 -12.34 -7.35
CA ALA A 83 -2.97 -10.91 -7.67
C ALA A 83 -1.59 -10.21 -7.58
N VAL A 84 -0.78 -10.58 -6.59
CA VAL A 84 0.58 -10.05 -6.42
C VAL A 84 1.50 -10.54 -7.55
N GLU A 85 1.42 -11.83 -7.91
CA GLU A 85 2.19 -12.41 -9.03
C GLU A 85 1.87 -11.68 -10.35
N MET A 86 0.59 -11.47 -10.66
CA MET A 86 0.21 -10.77 -11.89
C MET A 86 0.64 -9.31 -11.87
N ALA A 87 0.49 -8.62 -10.74
CA ALA A 87 0.97 -7.26 -10.58
C ALA A 87 2.50 -7.17 -10.75
N GLY A 88 3.24 -8.11 -10.14
CA GLY A 88 4.70 -8.20 -10.27
C GLY A 88 5.16 -8.41 -11.72
N ARG A 89 4.51 -9.31 -12.46
CA ARG A 89 4.77 -9.52 -13.90
C ARG A 89 4.48 -8.28 -14.74
N MET A 90 3.47 -7.50 -14.37
CA MET A 90 3.16 -6.22 -15.01
C MET A 90 4.07 -5.07 -14.54
N GLY A 91 5.04 -5.33 -13.66
CA GLY A 91 6.03 -4.35 -13.21
C GLY A 91 5.65 -3.53 -11.98
N ALA A 92 4.71 -4.00 -11.14
CA ALA A 92 4.46 -3.41 -9.84
C ALA A 92 5.74 -3.36 -9.00
N LYS A 93 5.90 -2.29 -8.22
CA LYS A 93 7.06 -2.11 -7.34
C LYS A 93 6.70 -2.04 -5.86
N ILE A 94 5.44 -1.86 -5.53
CA ILE A 94 4.96 -1.83 -4.14
C ILE A 94 3.73 -2.74 -4.03
N CYS A 95 3.74 -3.61 -3.04
CA CYS A 95 2.59 -4.38 -2.58
C CYS A 95 2.17 -3.84 -1.21
N TRP A 96 0.99 -3.25 -1.17
CA TRP A 96 0.36 -2.79 0.07
C TRP A 96 -0.46 -3.93 0.66
N PHE A 97 -0.20 -4.29 1.89
CA PHE A 97 -1.10 -5.15 2.66
C PHE A 97 -2.45 -4.44 2.89
N PRO A 98 -3.47 -5.14 3.41
CA PRO A 98 -4.82 -4.57 3.50
C PRO A 98 -4.85 -3.16 4.09
N THR A 99 -5.67 -2.30 3.50
CA THR A 99 -5.84 -0.91 3.93
C THR A 99 -7.27 -0.70 4.41
N VAL A 100 -8.16 -0.12 3.59
CA VAL A 100 -9.55 0.18 3.98
C VAL A 100 -10.39 -1.06 4.33
N ASP A 101 -9.94 -2.25 3.96
CA ASP A 101 -10.57 -3.52 4.32
C ASP A 101 -9.84 -4.25 5.46
N ALA A 102 -8.75 -3.69 6.02
CA ALA A 102 -8.08 -4.25 7.18
C ALA A 102 -9.03 -4.30 8.38
N TRP A 103 -8.98 -5.41 9.15
CA TRP A 103 -9.75 -5.53 10.40
C TRP A 103 -9.46 -4.37 11.35
N ASN A 104 -8.20 -4.00 11.49
CA ASN A 104 -7.75 -2.91 12.36
C ASN A 104 -8.41 -1.56 12.00
N GLU A 105 -8.47 -1.20 10.71
CA GLU A 105 -9.13 0.01 10.24
C GLU A 105 -10.62 0.01 10.57
N TYR A 106 -11.28 -1.11 10.31
CA TYR A 106 -12.71 -1.27 10.58
C TYR A 106 -13.01 -1.17 12.09
N ASP A 107 -12.26 -1.87 12.92
CA ASP A 107 -12.44 -1.87 14.36
C ASP A 107 -12.21 -0.48 14.97
N PHE A 108 -11.17 0.23 14.48
CA PHE A 108 -10.91 1.61 14.86
C PHE A 108 -12.09 2.53 14.52
N LEU A 109 -12.60 2.49 13.30
CA LEU A 109 -13.72 3.32 12.86
C LEU A 109 -15.02 3.00 13.61
N ASN A 110 -15.26 1.73 13.93
CA ASN A 110 -16.41 1.33 14.72
C ASN A 110 -16.39 1.89 16.15
N ARG A 111 -15.21 1.96 16.74
CA ARG A 111 -15.03 2.53 18.09
C ARG A 111 -15.03 4.06 18.10
N ASN A 112 -14.76 4.69 16.96
CA ASN A 112 -14.60 6.14 16.82
C ASN A 112 -15.53 6.69 15.74
N LYS A 113 -16.83 6.55 15.91
CA LYS A 113 -17.87 6.89 14.90
C LYS A 113 -17.89 8.36 14.49
N ASP A 114 -17.33 9.24 15.31
CA ASP A 114 -17.23 10.69 15.01
C ASP A 114 -16.08 11.01 14.04
N ILE A 115 -15.20 10.05 13.77
CA ILE A 115 -14.12 10.20 12.81
C ILE A 115 -14.66 9.86 11.42
N PRO A 116 -14.60 10.78 10.45
CA PRO A 116 -15.01 10.47 9.08
C PRO A 116 -14.22 9.28 8.51
N ALA A 117 -14.92 8.38 7.85
CA ALA A 117 -14.25 7.29 7.12
C ALA A 117 -13.19 7.88 6.15
N PRO A 118 -11.98 7.29 6.11
CA PRO A 118 -10.92 7.83 5.27
C PRO A 118 -11.32 7.85 3.79
N TYR A 119 -10.77 8.81 3.06
CA TYR A 119 -10.93 8.92 1.61
C TYR A 119 -10.49 7.60 0.95
N GLY A 120 -11.45 6.85 0.41
CA GLY A 120 -11.20 5.55 -0.23
C GLY A 120 -12.05 4.41 0.34
N ALA A 121 -12.71 4.60 1.46
CA ALA A 121 -13.79 3.71 1.88
C ALA A 121 -14.95 3.88 0.87
N VAL A 122 -15.14 2.88 0.03
CA VAL A 122 -16.40 2.76 -0.73
C VAL A 122 -17.48 2.48 0.31
N SER A 123 -18.52 3.32 0.34
CA SER A 123 -19.66 3.13 1.26
C SER A 123 -20.12 1.68 1.21
N ASP A 124 -20.41 1.10 2.38
CA ASP A 124 -20.91 -0.28 2.49
C ASP A 124 -22.13 -0.46 1.56
N ASN A 125 -21.88 -1.01 0.39
CA ASN A 125 -22.94 -1.50 -0.43
C ASN A 125 -23.44 -2.79 0.24
N GLN A 126 -24.63 -2.75 0.83
CA GLN A 126 -25.25 -3.89 1.52
C GLN A 126 -25.38 -5.16 0.65
N THR A 127 -25.20 -5.03 -0.66
CA THR A 127 -25.25 -6.12 -1.62
C THR A 127 -23.97 -6.95 -1.74
N LEU A 128 -22.81 -6.39 -1.40
CA LEU A 128 -21.54 -7.09 -1.46
C LEU A 128 -20.95 -7.22 -0.05
N LYS A 129 -20.89 -8.44 0.46
CA LYS A 129 -20.20 -8.72 1.72
C LYS A 129 -18.72 -8.37 1.55
N ARG A 130 -18.25 -7.42 2.35
CA ARG A 130 -16.83 -7.10 2.48
C ARG A 130 -16.28 -7.85 3.69
N GLU A 131 -15.36 -8.75 3.46
CA GLU A 131 -14.64 -9.38 4.56
C GLU A 131 -13.69 -8.35 5.20
N ARG A 132 -13.58 -8.40 6.52
CA ARG A 132 -12.58 -7.64 7.24
C ARG A 132 -11.32 -8.49 7.33
N ILE A 133 -10.24 -7.99 6.76
CA ILE A 133 -9.05 -8.79 6.52
C ILE A 133 -8.08 -8.61 7.68
N THR A 134 -7.74 -9.73 8.34
CA THR A 134 -6.56 -9.87 9.20
C THR A 134 -5.57 -10.81 8.56
N ILE A 135 -4.29 -10.60 8.83
CA ILE A 135 -3.20 -11.47 8.37
C ILE A 135 -2.94 -12.64 9.31
N LEU A 136 -3.68 -12.71 10.43
CA LEU A 136 -3.48 -13.72 11.48
C LEU A 136 -4.52 -14.83 11.40
N GLU A 137 -4.11 -16.03 11.75
CA GLU A 137 -4.99 -17.14 12.13
C GLU A 137 -5.56 -16.92 13.55
N GLU A 138 -6.48 -17.79 13.97
CA GLU A 138 -7.10 -17.71 15.32
C GLU A 138 -6.08 -17.89 16.45
N ASP A 139 -5.00 -18.62 16.22
CA ASP A 139 -3.92 -18.83 17.20
C ASP A 139 -2.89 -17.71 17.25
N GLY A 140 -3.06 -16.66 16.42
CA GLY A 140 -2.17 -15.52 16.33
C GLY A 140 -0.97 -15.72 15.41
N SER A 141 -0.84 -16.86 14.73
CA SER A 141 0.17 -17.07 13.69
C SER A 141 -0.20 -16.37 12.39
N LEU A 142 0.78 -16.13 11.51
CA LEU A 142 0.52 -15.59 10.18
C LEU A 142 -0.15 -16.64 9.28
N LYS A 143 -1.13 -16.23 8.50
CA LYS A 143 -1.78 -17.06 7.48
C LYS A 143 -0.78 -17.55 6.43
N GLU A 144 -0.96 -18.77 5.92
CA GLU A 144 -0.10 -19.35 4.88
C GLU A 144 0.00 -18.43 3.66
N SER A 145 -1.11 -17.84 3.23
CA SER A 145 -1.15 -16.90 2.11
C SER A 145 -0.24 -15.67 2.29
N VAL A 146 0.06 -15.28 3.52
CA VAL A 146 1.01 -14.18 3.82
C VAL A 146 2.42 -14.56 3.42
N TYR A 147 2.85 -15.78 3.72
CA TYR A 147 4.17 -16.29 3.32
C TYR A 147 4.29 -16.39 1.80
N ASP A 148 3.26 -16.88 1.11
CA ASP A 148 3.20 -16.93 -0.36
C ASP A 148 3.30 -15.53 -0.99
N ILE A 149 2.64 -14.54 -0.37
CA ILE A 149 2.73 -13.14 -0.79
C ILE A 149 4.14 -12.59 -0.58
N ILE A 150 4.76 -12.85 0.57
CA ILE A 150 6.14 -12.42 0.87
C ILE A 150 7.11 -13.00 -0.16
N ASP A 151 6.99 -14.28 -0.48
CA ASP A 151 7.83 -14.93 -1.49
C ASP A 151 7.64 -14.34 -2.88
N THR A 152 6.40 -14.02 -3.23
CA THR A 152 6.08 -13.35 -4.50
C THR A 152 6.66 -11.93 -4.55
N ILE A 153 6.55 -11.16 -3.47
CA ILE A 153 7.17 -9.84 -3.32
C ILE A 153 8.69 -9.94 -3.51
N ARG A 154 9.34 -10.92 -2.87
CA ARG A 154 10.77 -11.19 -3.00
C ARG A 154 11.14 -11.52 -4.44
N LYS A 155 10.43 -12.45 -5.07
CA LYS A 155 10.63 -12.89 -6.47
C LYS A 155 10.62 -11.72 -7.46
N HIS A 156 9.69 -10.78 -7.29
CA HIS A 156 9.54 -9.61 -8.16
C HIS A 156 10.30 -8.37 -7.70
N ASN A 157 11.10 -8.48 -6.61
CA ASN A 157 11.89 -7.39 -6.04
C ASN A 157 11.02 -6.15 -5.73
N MET A 158 9.83 -6.38 -5.18
CA MET A 158 8.89 -5.33 -4.79
C MET A 158 9.18 -4.83 -3.37
N VAL A 159 8.60 -3.71 -3.00
CA VAL A 159 8.50 -3.21 -1.63
C VAL A 159 7.30 -3.86 -0.96
N LEU A 160 7.48 -4.41 0.22
CA LEU A 160 6.39 -4.77 1.13
C LEU A 160 6.00 -3.52 1.93
N ALA A 161 4.71 -3.15 1.92
CA ALA A 161 4.18 -2.06 2.73
C ALA A 161 3.04 -2.58 3.62
N THR A 162 3.06 -2.24 4.91
CA THR A 162 2.16 -2.84 5.92
C THR A 162 0.69 -2.47 5.76
N GLY A 163 0.38 -1.42 5.00
CA GLY A 163 -1.01 -0.98 4.83
C GLY A 163 -1.60 -0.37 6.10
N HIS A 164 -2.84 -0.76 6.45
CA HIS A 164 -3.51 -0.31 7.66
C HIS A 164 -3.68 -1.44 8.70
N LEU A 165 -2.75 -2.38 8.71
CA LEU A 165 -2.67 -3.42 9.73
C LEU A 165 -2.45 -2.82 11.13
N SER A 166 -2.76 -3.56 12.18
CA SER A 166 -2.42 -3.15 13.54
C SER A 166 -0.90 -3.05 13.73
N PRO A 167 -0.40 -2.34 14.75
CA PRO A 167 1.01 -2.31 15.09
C PRO A 167 1.61 -3.72 15.27
N GLU A 168 0.88 -4.62 15.93
CA GLU A 168 1.30 -5.99 16.19
C GLU A 168 1.36 -6.83 14.91
N GLU A 169 0.31 -6.77 14.08
CA GLU A 169 0.29 -7.43 12.77
C GLU A 169 1.44 -6.89 11.88
N SER A 170 1.65 -5.57 11.88
CA SER A 170 2.72 -4.94 11.11
C SER A 170 4.10 -5.43 11.53
N LEU A 171 4.37 -5.54 12.83
CA LEU A 171 5.64 -6.05 13.35
C LEU A 171 5.85 -7.51 12.98
N LEU A 172 4.82 -8.36 13.11
CA LEU A 172 4.89 -9.78 12.71
C LEU A 172 5.18 -9.91 11.21
N LEU A 173 4.50 -9.12 10.38
CA LEU A 173 4.71 -9.10 8.94
C LEU A 173 6.15 -8.67 8.57
N ILE A 174 6.67 -7.61 9.20
CA ILE A 174 8.03 -7.13 8.99
C ILE A 174 9.08 -8.16 9.41
N ARG A 175 8.85 -8.86 10.54
CA ARG A 175 9.72 -9.96 10.98
C ARG A 175 9.75 -11.10 9.97
N ALA A 176 8.59 -11.55 9.51
CA ALA A 176 8.49 -12.59 8.48
C ALA A 176 9.16 -12.16 7.16
N GLY A 177 8.99 -10.91 6.75
CA GLY A 177 9.67 -10.35 5.58
C GLY A 177 11.20 -10.36 5.73
N LYS A 178 11.72 -10.01 6.93
CA LYS A 178 13.16 -10.09 7.24
C LYS A 178 13.68 -11.52 7.14
N GLU A 179 12.96 -12.49 7.74
CA GLU A 179 13.31 -13.91 7.71
C GLU A 179 13.35 -14.46 6.29
N ALA A 180 12.39 -14.05 5.44
CA ALA A 180 12.36 -14.35 4.02
C ALA A 180 13.45 -13.62 3.19
N GLY A 181 14.23 -12.73 3.81
CA GLY A 181 15.32 -12.00 3.16
C GLY A 181 14.89 -10.77 2.37
N LEU A 182 13.69 -10.21 2.61
CA LEU A 182 13.27 -8.95 2.00
C LEU A 182 14.21 -7.81 2.44
N LYS A 183 14.52 -6.92 1.48
CA LYS A 183 15.38 -5.73 1.69
C LYS A 183 14.60 -4.42 1.60
N LYS A 184 13.34 -4.48 1.23
CA LYS A 184 12.51 -3.31 0.95
C LYS A 184 11.18 -3.47 1.68
N MET A 185 11.10 -2.92 2.87
CA MET A 185 9.91 -2.98 3.71
C MET A 185 9.59 -1.59 4.25
N VAL A 186 8.32 -1.22 4.29
CA VAL A 186 7.85 0.09 4.75
C VAL A 186 6.71 -0.10 5.73
N VAL A 187 6.82 0.54 6.89
CA VAL A 187 5.69 0.72 7.81
C VAL A 187 4.84 1.88 7.32
N THR A 188 3.58 1.59 7.01
CA THR A 188 2.67 2.59 6.45
C THR A 188 1.97 3.36 7.57
N HIS A 189 2.02 4.69 7.52
CA HIS A 189 1.21 5.55 8.39
C HIS A 189 1.37 5.29 9.90
N SER A 190 2.60 5.19 10.40
CA SER A 190 2.88 4.93 11.83
C SER A 190 2.21 5.91 12.80
N ASP A 191 1.85 7.11 12.33
CA ASP A 191 1.23 8.19 13.11
C ASP A 191 -0.27 8.36 12.83
N TYR A 192 -0.83 7.57 11.90
CA TYR A 192 -2.27 7.63 11.61
C TYR A 192 -3.05 6.97 12.75
N PRO A 193 -4.19 7.56 13.21
CA PRO A 193 -4.87 7.09 14.42
C PRO A 193 -5.22 5.60 14.43
N ALA A 194 -5.61 5.01 13.31
CA ALA A 194 -5.95 3.59 13.24
C ALA A 194 -4.73 2.67 13.28
N THR A 195 -3.58 3.14 12.82
CA THR A 195 -2.33 2.36 12.75
C THR A 195 -1.26 2.89 13.71
N PHE A 196 -1.66 3.76 14.66
CA PHE A 196 -0.73 4.42 15.58
C PHE A 196 0.18 3.41 16.27
N MET A 197 1.45 3.53 15.98
CA MET A 197 2.50 2.64 16.45
C MET A 197 3.37 3.36 17.48
N ASN A 198 3.47 2.81 18.68
CA ASN A 198 4.38 3.37 19.68
C ASN A 198 5.84 3.28 19.23
N VAL A 199 6.70 4.14 19.81
CA VAL A 199 8.09 4.28 19.41
C VAL A 199 8.90 2.98 19.56
N ASP A 200 8.57 2.13 20.52
CA ASP A 200 9.32 0.89 20.75
C ASP A 200 9.06 -0.12 19.63
N ILE A 201 7.80 -0.27 19.19
CA ILE A 201 7.45 -1.10 18.03
C ILE A 201 8.08 -0.52 16.74
N GLN A 202 8.07 0.81 16.57
CA GLN A 202 8.75 1.44 15.42
C GLN A 202 10.24 1.08 15.38
N LYS A 203 10.94 1.17 16.53
CA LYS A 203 12.36 0.77 16.65
C LYS A 203 12.59 -0.70 16.31
N GLU A 204 11.67 -1.58 16.73
CA GLU A 204 11.76 -3.00 16.38
C GLU A 204 11.60 -3.22 14.86
N CYS A 205 10.65 -2.53 14.22
CA CYS A 205 10.49 -2.57 12.76
C CYS A 205 11.77 -2.10 12.05
N VAL A 206 12.37 -1.00 12.52
CA VAL A 206 13.65 -0.49 11.97
C VAL A 206 14.79 -1.49 12.19
N ALA A 207 14.87 -2.14 13.36
CA ALA A 207 15.85 -3.19 13.63
C ALA A 207 15.67 -4.43 12.72
N CYS A 208 14.47 -4.61 12.18
CA CYS A 208 14.18 -5.61 11.16
C CYS A 208 14.50 -5.14 9.73
N GLY A 209 14.89 -3.89 9.53
CA GLY A 209 15.26 -3.31 8.23
C GLY A 209 14.09 -2.65 7.49
N ALA A 210 13.02 -2.30 8.20
CA ALA A 210 11.94 -1.48 7.65
C ALA A 210 12.24 0.02 7.75
N TYR A 211 11.55 0.80 6.89
CA TYR A 211 11.54 2.26 6.87
C TYR A 211 10.19 2.77 7.32
#